data_613e694852a0fab2daa4f5093303082b
#
_entry.id   613e694852a0fab2daa4f5093303082b
#
_cell.length_a   1.000
_cell.length_b   1.000
_cell.length_c   1.000
_cell.angle_alpha   90.00
_cell.angle_beta   90.00
_cell.angle_gamma   90.00
#
_symmetry.space_group_name_H-M   'P 1'
#
loop_
_entity.id
_entity.type
_entity.pdbx_description
1 polymer ?
#
loop_
_entity_poly.entity_id
_entity_poly.type
_entity_poly.pdbx_seq_one_letter_code
_entity_poly.pdbx_strand_id
1 'polypeptide(L)'
;MPIMSENKDFPVNPLLSTQDNCVDAVKNEADVFVLIIGNRYGYKLDSGQSITNIEFLTALQKGIPIYTFTLKSMVHILPIWKKNPSSDYSDYVDDTKVFEFIEDVRSKKGLWNFEFEKAQDIIDVLKSQFSILLGETLSERLQLKCSVEDTIIKKLSGRALFLLLKRPDSFEMRLFLQMMSDEIERYSFAKNDCNYSIFIRKGDFIDDIQKCLSWQSRKLSEIQSSVEMLNKLFSTFEFYYGAEGVPSDIKGLYYVAVRYGELYNYLLNWVIDVRTTRVCKECQQLNEILAQLPIKVITQLEEYPNASMKTIEQSLEDVASGKLEKGSVVSLVLHVGLDEEIQSGFLNEINRLRQQFLGK
;
A
#
# COMPACT_ATOMS: atom_id res chain seq x y z
N MET A 1 5.33 -26.75 8.26
CA MET A 1 5.75 -28.11 7.83
C MET A 1 6.58 -27.93 6.57
N PRO A 2 7.72 -28.62 6.36
CA PRO A 2 8.48 -28.51 5.12
C PRO A 2 7.69 -29.10 3.95
N ILE A 3 7.60 -28.34 2.85
CA ILE A 3 6.98 -28.73 1.59
C ILE A 3 8.12 -29.08 0.63
N MET A 4 8.16 -30.31 0.14
CA MET A 4 9.17 -30.79 -0.80
C MET A 4 8.48 -31.62 -1.87
N SER A 5 8.79 -31.42 -3.14
CA SER A 5 8.15 -32.08 -4.29
C SER A 5 8.27 -33.61 -4.26
N GLU A 6 9.28 -34.15 -3.58
CA GLU A 6 9.50 -35.59 -3.41
C GLU A 6 8.67 -36.21 -2.28
N ASN A 7 8.04 -35.39 -1.43
CA ASN A 7 7.26 -35.89 -0.30
C ASN A 7 5.82 -36.26 -0.73
N LYS A 8 5.29 -37.28 -0.06
CA LYS A 8 3.89 -37.74 -0.30
C LYS A 8 2.84 -36.69 0.05
N ASP A 9 3.19 -35.77 0.94
CA ASP A 9 2.30 -34.69 1.43
C ASP A 9 2.45 -33.40 0.59
N PHE A 10 3.13 -33.47 -0.58
CA PHE A 10 3.24 -32.34 -1.48
C PHE A 10 1.84 -31.95 -2.03
N PRO A 11 1.43 -30.66 -1.94
CA PRO A 11 0.14 -30.23 -2.45
C PRO A 11 0.12 -30.30 -3.98
N VAL A 12 -0.66 -31.23 -4.53
CA VAL A 12 -0.80 -31.43 -5.97
C VAL A 12 -2.16 -30.95 -6.45
N ASN A 13 -2.15 -29.99 -7.35
CA ASN A 13 -3.31 -29.63 -8.13
C ASN A 13 -3.30 -30.47 -9.44
N PRO A 14 -4.26 -31.36 -9.63
CA PRO A 14 -4.29 -32.29 -10.80
C PRO A 14 -4.51 -31.56 -12.14
N LEU A 15 -4.88 -30.27 -12.12
CA LEU A 15 -5.08 -29.46 -13.32
C LEU A 15 -3.77 -28.75 -13.76
N LEU A 16 -2.72 -28.82 -12.96
CA LEU A 16 -1.42 -28.19 -13.25
C LEU A 16 -0.39 -29.25 -13.64
N SER A 17 0.62 -28.82 -14.41
CA SER A 17 1.80 -29.66 -14.65
C SER A 17 2.59 -29.88 -13.33
N THR A 18 3.47 -30.88 -13.27
CA THR A 18 4.35 -31.09 -12.11
C THR A 18 5.18 -29.84 -11.80
N GLN A 19 5.64 -29.14 -12.84
CA GLN A 19 6.44 -27.93 -12.74
C GLN A 19 5.64 -26.76 -12.19
N ASP A 20 4.42 -26.55 -12.72
CA ASP A 20 3.53 -25.49 -12.25
C ASP A 20 3.10 -25.73 -10.79
N ASN A 21 2.92 -26.99 -10.37
CA ASN A 21 2.63 -27.33 -8.98
C ASN A 21 3.77 -26.91 -8.03
N CYS A 22 5.04 -27.08 -8.43
CA CYS A 22 6.18 -26.64 -7.62
C CYS A 22 6.19 -25.12 -7.43
N VAL A 23 5.98 -24.37 -8.51
CA VAL A 23 5.91 -22.90 -8.46
C VAL A 23 4.69 -22.42 -7.68
N ASP A 24 3.54 -23.08 -7.86
CA ASP A 24 2.29 -22.75 -7.15
C ASP A 24 2.43 -22.98 -5.64
N ALA A 25 3.11 -24.04 -5.22
CA ALA A 25 3.40 -24.31 -3.81
C ALA A 25 4.24 -23.18 -3.18
N VAL A 26 5.24 -22.67 -3.88
CA VAL A 26 6.02 -21.51 -3.38
C VAL A 26 5.13 -20.28 -3.30
N LYS A 27 4.34 -20.01 -4.34
CA LYS A 27 3.50 -18.82 -4.45
C LYS A 27 2.42 -18.77 -3.37
N ASN A 28 1.74 -19.88 -3.13
CA ASN A 28 0.53 -19.92 -2.33
C ASN A 28 0.76 -20.46 -0.90
N GLU A 29 1.69 -21.42 -0.71
CA GLU A 29 1.85 -22.16 0.55
C GLU A 29 3.10 -21.78 1.36
N ALA A 30 4.19 -21.32 0.69
CA ALA A 30 5.44 -21.12 1.39
C ALA A 30 5.46 -19.81 2.20
N ASP A 31 5.78 -19.88 3.50
CA ASP A 31 6.07 -18.76 4.39
C ASP A 31 7.57 -18.45 4.48
N VAL A 32 8.41 -19.45 4.22
CA VAL A 32 9.87 -19.36 4.21
C VAL A 32 10.38 -20.23 3.06
N PHE A 33 11.40 -19.78 2.34
CA PHE A 33 12.03 -20.55 1.27
C PHE A 33 13.46 -20.94 1.64
N VAL A 34 13.79 -22.24 1.52
CA VAL A 34 15.13 -22.76 1.76
C VAL A 34 15.70 -23.25 0.43
N LEU A 35 16.71 -22.56 -0.08
CA LEU A 35 17.40 -22.92 -1.31
C LEU A 35 18.67 -23.72 -0.99
N ILE A 36 18.78 -24.92 -1.53
CA ILE A 36 19.97 -25.77 -1.39
C ILE A 36 20.57 -26.01 -2.79
N ILE A 37 21.79 -25.50 -3.00
CA ILE A 37 22.50 -25.64 -4.28
C ILE A 37 23.63 -26.65 -4.09
N GLY A 38 23.47 -27.80 -4.73
CA GLY A 38 24.47 -28.87 -4.81
C GLY A 38 25.26 -28.79 -6.13
N ASN A 39 25.69 -29.96 -6.59
CA ASN A 39 26.40 -30.14 -7.86
C ASN A 39 25.47 -30.47 -9.05
N ARG A 40 24.16 -30.46 -8.86
CA ARG A 40 23.16 -30.69 -9.89
C ARG A 40 22.37 -29.45 -10.18
N TYR A 41 22.20 -29.13 -11.47
CA TYR A 41 21.39 -28.00 -11.90
C TYR A 41 19.89 -28.24 -11.74
N GLY A 42 19.49 -29.52 -11.72
CA GLY A 42 18.11 -29.93 -11.61
C GLY A 42 17.40 -30.02 -12.97
N TYR A 43 16.07 -30.22 -12.91
CA TYR A 43 15.26 -30.39 -14.11
C TYR A 43 15.16 -29.08 -14.90
N LYS A 44 15.47 -29.15 -16.21
CA LYS A 44 15.44 -28.01 -17.12
C LYS A 44 14.10 -27.90 -17.82
N LEU A 45 13.59 -26.70 -17.90
CA LEU A 45 12.46 -26.33 -18.74
C LEU A 45 12.91 -26.06 -20.18
N ASP A 46 11.96 -25.91 -21.09
CA ASP A 46 12.19 -25.54 -22.49
C ASP A 46 12.90 -24.16 -22.60
N SER A 47 12.72 -23.29 -21.60
CA SER A 47 13.45 -22.02 -21.46
C SER A 47 14.93 -22.18 -21.12
N GLY A 48 15.37 -23.39 -20.75
CA GLY A 48 16.72 -23.69 -20.30
C GLY A 48 17.02 -23.33 -18.84
N GLN A 49 16.07 -22.79 -18.11
CA GLN A 49 16.16 -22.56 -16.66
C GLN A 49 15.77 -23.84 -15.89
N SER A 50 16.31 -24.01 -14.67
CA SER A 50 15.86 -25.10 -13.79
C SER A 50 14.60 -24.70 -13.02
N ILE A 51 13.80 -25.68 -12.62
CA ILE A 51 12.63 -25.46 -11.75
C ILE A 51 13.05 -24.76 -10.46
N THR A 52 14.15 -25.19 -9.84
CA THR A 52 14.68 -24.57 -8.60
C THR A 52 15.01 -23.09 -8.77
N ASN A 53 15.51 -22.69 -9.96
CA ASN A 53 15.71 -21.27 -10.25
C ASN A 53 14.40 -20.50 -10.30
N ILE A 54 13.36 -21.08 -10.91
CA ILE A 54 12.03 -20.40 -10.98
C ILE A 54 11.38 -20.33 -9.61
N GLU A 55 11.45 -21.39 -8.80
CA GLU A 55 10.97 -21.38 -7.40
C GLU A 55 11.67 -20.28 -6.59
N PHE A 56 13.00 -20.16 -6.73
CA PHE A 56 13.77 -19.10 -6.09
C PHE A 56 13.32 -17.69 -6.52
N LEU A 57 13.16 -17.45 -7.82
CA LEU A 57 12.67 -16.17 -8.33
C LEU A 57 11.25 -15.86 -7.85
N THR A 58 10.39 -16.90 -7.76
CA THR A 58 9.03 -16.77 -7.21
C THR A 58 9.05 -16.39 -5.73
N ALA A 59 9.94 -16.99 -4.93
CA ALA A 59 10.11 -16.65 -3.53
C ALA A 59 10.62 -15.21 -3.35
N LEU A 60 11.55 -14.75 -4.19
CA LEU A 60 12.02 -13.37 -4.23
C LEU A 60 10.88 -12.39 -4.53
N GLN A 61 10.06 -12.70 -5.53
CA GLN A 61 8.91 -11.88 -5.90
C GLN A 61 7.85 -11.84 -4.81
N LYS A 62 7.65 -12.96 -4.11
CA LYS A 62 6.71 -13.05 -2.98
C LYS A 62 7.19 -12.26 -1.75
N GLY A 63 8.51 -11.99 -1.63
CA GLY A 63 9.10 -11.25 -0.52
C GLY A 63 9.16 -12.01 0.80
N ILE A 64 9.14 -13.35 0.76
CA ILE A 64 9.28 -14.21 1.96
C ILE A 64 10.76 -14.34 2.36
N PRO A 65 11.06 -14.69 3.65
CA PRO A 65 12.41 -14.99 4.07
C PRO A 65 13.03 -16.12 3.25
N ILE A 66 14.27 -15.91 2.77
CA ILE A 66 15.00 -16.87 1.94
C ILE A 66 16.32 -17.21 2.62
N TYR A 67 16.56 -18.49 2.88
CA TYR A 67 17.83 -19.01 3.36
C TYR A 67 18.50 -19.81 2.27
N THR A 68 19.71 -19.40 1.84
CA THR A 68 20.42 -20.02 0.73
C THR A 68 21.64 -20.80 1.23
N PHE A 69 21.79 -22.02 0.75
CA PHE A 69 22.89 -22.93 1.09
C PHE A 69 23.58 -23.39 -0.20
N THR A 70 24.90 -23.23 -0.25
CA THR A 70 25.71 -23.73 -1.39
C THR A 70 26.70 -24.76 -0.91
N LEU A 71 26.78 -25.88 -1.62
CA LEU A 71 27.76 -26.93 -1.33
C LEU A 71 29.17 -26.36 -1.40
N LYS A 72 29.98 -26.55 -0.35
CA LYS A 72 31.30 -25.94 -0.20
C LYS A 72 32.28 -26.26 -1.35
N SER A 73 32.22 -27.49 -1.87
CA SER A 73 33.02 -27.87 -3.05
C SER A 73 32.69 -26.98 -4.27
N MET A 74 31.40 -26.60 -4.45
CA MET A 74 30.99 -25.72 -5.57
C MET A 74 31.52 -24.32 -5.38
N VAL A 75 31.52 -23.81 -4.14
CA VAL A 75 32.08 -22.49 -3.81
C VAL A 75 33.58 -22.44 -4.13
N HIS A 76 34.33 -23.54 -3.87
CA HIS A 76 35.76 -23.63 -4.16
C HIS A 76 36.05 -23.72 -5.64
N ILE A 77 35.22 -24.38 -6.45
CA ILE A 77 35.40 -24.54 -7.89
C ILE A 77 34.97 -23.29 -8.65
N LEU A 78 34.01 -22.53 -8.13
CA LEU A 78 33.46 -21.34 -8.79
C LEU A 78 34.52 -20.35 -9.29
N PRO A 79 35.57 -19.96 -8.52
CA PRO A 79 36.63 -19.08 -9.01
C PRO A 79 37.47 -19.69 -10.15
N ILE A 80 37.60 -21.03 -10.19
CA ILE A 80 38.33 -21.74 -11.23
C ILE A 80 37.50 -21.71 -12.53
N TRP A 81 36.22 -22.01 -12.43
CA TRP A 81 35.27 -21.92 -13.54
C TRP A 81 35.23 -20.51 -14.13
N LYS A 82 35.18 -19.46 -13.29
CA LYS A 82 35.21 -18.07 -13.77
C LYS A 82 36.40 -17.72 -14.60
N LYS A 83 37.57 -18.29 -14.31
CA LYS A 83 38.78 -18.06 -15.06
C LYS A 83 38.84 -18.85 -16.39
N ASN A 84 38.21 -20.01 -16.42
CA ASN A 84 38.23 -20.92 -17.56
C ASN A 84 36.85 -21.54 -17.85
N PRO A 85 35.82 -20.74 -18.25
CA PRO A 85 34.46 -21.23 -18.41
C PRO A 85 34.28 -22.33 -19.46
N SER A 86 35.19 -22.41 -20.42
CA SER A 86 35.15 -23.39 -21.53
C SER A 86 35.82 -24.72 -21.21
N SER A 87 36.37 -24.91 -20.00
CA SER A 87 36.98 -26.17 -19.59
C SER A 87 35.92 -27.22 -19.27
N ASP A 88 36.31 -28.50 -19.27
CA ASP A 88 35.45 -29.60 -18.87
C ASP A 88 35.27 -29.64 -17.34
N TYR A 89 34.05 -29.61 -16.88
CA TYR A 89 33.65 -29.67 -15.47
C TYR A 89 32.73 -30.85 -15.22
N SER A 90 32.60 -31.80 -16.14
CA SER A 90 31.71 -32.98 -16.05
C SER A 90 31.93 -33.85 -14.82
N ASP A 91 33.16 -33.87 -14.29
CA ASP A 91 33.51 -34.58 -13.04
C ASP A 91 32.94 -33.93 -11.80
N TYR A 92 32.55 -32.67 -11.89
CA TYR A 92 32.12 -31.87 -10.74
C TYR A 92 30.60 -31.53 -10.76
N VAL A 93 30.09 -31.28 -11.96
CA VAL A 93 28.69 -30.83 -12.15
C VAL A 93 28.05 -31.51 -13.34
N ASP A 94 26.75 -31.73 -13.30
CA ASP A 94 25.97 -32.22 -14.43
C ASP A 94 25.72 -31.15 -15.50
N ASP A 95 25.77 -29.86 -15.12
CA ASP A 95 25.66 -28.72 -16.02
C ASP A 95 26.37 -27.50 -15.42
N THR A 96 27.19 -26.82 -16.23
CA THR A 96 27.91 -25.60 -15.81
C THR A 96 27.02 -24.43 -15.46
N LYS A 97 25.72 -24.44 -15.83
CA LYS A 97 24.72 -23.48 -15.41
C LYS A 97 24.53 -23.44 -13.88
N VAL A 98 24.94 -24.50 -13.15
CA VAL A 98 25.00 -24.45 -11.68
C VAL A 98 25.86 -23.28 -11.20
N PHE A 99 27.01 -23.04 -11.84
CA PHE A 99 27.92 -21.97 -11.47
C PHE A 99 27.32 -20.58 -11.76
N GLU A 100 26.62 -20.45 -12.90
CA GLU A 100 25.87 -19.21 -13.23
C GLU A 100 24.78 -18.94 -12.19
N PHE A 101 24.05 -19.97 -11.80
CA PHE A 101 22.99 -19.84 -10.79
C PHE A 101 23.56 -19.48 -9.40
N ILE A 102 24.67 -20.09 -8.98
CA ILE A 102 25.34 -19.72 -7.72
C ILE A 102 25.77 -18.24 -7.76
N GLU A 103 26.31 -17.76 -8.88
CA GLU A 103 26.67 -16.36 -9.05
C GLU A 103 25.46 -15.42 -8.94
N ASP A 104 24.38 -15.77 -9.63
CA ASP A 104 23.15 -14.97 -9.60
C ASP A 104 22.61 -14.87 -8.18
N VAL A 105 22.52 -15.98 -7.45
CA VAL A 105 22.08 -16.01 -6.05
C VAL A 105 23.00 -15.15 -5.16
N ARG A 106 24.33 -15.28 -5.30
CA ARG A 106 25.30 -14.51 -4.50
C ARG A 106 25.33 -13.02 -4.84
N SER A 107 24.91 -12.64 -6.03
CA SER A 107 24.83 -11.24 -6.46
C SER A 107 23.62 -10.50 -5.92
N LYS A 108 22.58 -11.20 -5.46
CA LYS A 108 21.35 -10.59 -4.93
C LYS A 108 21.61 -9.89 -3.60
N LYS A 109 21.34 -8.59 -3.53
CA LYS A 109 21.48 -7.81 -2.31
C LYS A 109 20.52 -8.30 -1.23
N GLY A 110 21.03 -8.44 0.00
CA GLY A 110 20.23 -8.83 1.16
C GLY A 110 20.06 -10.34 1.36
N LEU A 111 20.60 -11.18 0.46
CA LEU A 111 20.61 -12.62 0.66
C LEU A 111 21.94 -13.06 1.29
N TRP A 112 21.86 -13.84 2.35
CA TRP A 112 23.00 -14.46 2.99
C TRP A 112 23.15 -15.89 2.50
N ASN A 113 24.28 -16.21 1.88
CA ASN A 113 24.56 -17.55 1.34
C ASN A 113 25.48 -18.33 2.30
N PHE A 114 24.96 -19.39 2.92
CA PHE A 114 25.69 -20.29 3.80
C PHE A 114 26.35 -21.41 3.02
N GLU A 115 27.56 -21.81 3.44
CA GLU A 115 28.24 -22.97 2.89
C GLU A 115 27.92 -24.21 3.72
N PHE A 116 27.78 -25.36 3.10
CA PHE A 116 27.57 -26.64 3.78
C PHE A 116 28.41 -27.77 3.14
N GLU A 117 28.76 -28.73 3.96
CA GLU A 117 29.39 -29.99 3.52
C GLU A 117 28.45 -31.18 3.69
N LYS A 118 27.63 -31.15 4.72
CA LYS A 118 26.68 -32.19 5.10
C LYS A 118 25.34 -31.59 5.54
N ALA A 119 24.29 -32.42 5.51
CA ALA A 119 22.95 -31.98 5.91
C ALA A 119 22.87 -31.40 7.33
N GLN A 120 23.75 -31.87 8.26
CA GLN A 120 23.77 -31.36 9.62
C GLN A 120 24.14 -29.88 9.68
N ASP A 121 25.03 -29.39 8.80
CA ASP A 121 25.42 -27.97 8.73
C ASP A 121 24.21 -27.10 8.38
N ILE A 122 23.36 -27.53 7.44
CA ILE A 122 22.12 -26.85 7.07
C ILE A 122 21.16 -26.82 8.27
N ILE A 123 20.97 -27.97 8.94
CA ILE A 123 20.07 -28.09 10.09
C ILE A 123 20.49 -27.15 11.22
N ASP A 124 21.78 -27.07 11.53
CA ASP A 124 22.29 -26.25 12.62
C ASP A 124 22.13 -24.74 12.33
N VAL A 125 22.39 -24.33 11.07
CA VAL A 125 22.12 -22.95 10.63
C VAL A 125 20.62 -22.65 10.69
N LEU A 126 19.75 -23.52 10.15
CA LEU A 126 18.31 -23.28 10.15
C LEU A 126 17.73 -23.21 11.57
N LYS A 127 18.18 -24.06 12.51
CA LYS A 127 17.78 -23.97 13.92
C LYS A 127 18.11 -22.62 14.52
N SER A 128 19.32 -22.10 14.28
CA SER A 128 19.74 -20.80 14.76
C SER A 128 18.90 -19.67 14.12
N GLN A 129 18.77 -19.68 12.79
CA GLN A 129 18.05 -18.64 12.05
C GLN A 129 16.56 -18.62 12.37
N PHE A 130 15.91 -19.79 12.49
CA PHE A 130 14.49 -19.86 12.86
C PHE A 130 14.27 -19.45 14.32
N SER A 131 15.22 -19.70 15.23
CA SER A 131 15.13 -19.20 16.59
C SER A 131 15.16 -17.68 16.66
N ILE A 132 15.99 -17.04 15.84
CA ILE A 132 16.06 -15.58 15.73
C ILE A 132 14.74 -15.05 15.13
N LEU A 133 14.30 -15.59 13.99
CA LEU A 133 13.07 -15.18 13.31
C LEU A 133 11.84 -15.33 14.23
N LEU A 134 11.76 -16.44 14.99
CA LEU A 134 10.68 -16.65 15.97
C LEU A 134 10.77 -15.64 17.11
N GLY A 135 11.97 -15.37 17.63
CA GLY A 135 12.19 -14.37 18.68
C GLY A 135 11.76 -12.98 18.27
N GLU A 136 12.12 -12.54 17.06
CA GLU A 136 11.68 -11.27 16.48
C GLU A 136 10.15 -11.22 16.33
N THR A 137 9.55 -12.25 15.75
CA THR A 137 8.08 -12.34 15.55
C THR A 137 7.32 -12.30 16.88
N LEU A 138 7.82 -13.00 17.92
CA LEU A 138 7.21 -12.97 19.24
C LEU A 138 7.35 -11.60 19.91
N SER A 139 8.49 -10.94 19.77
CA SER A 139 8.72 -9.59 20.28
C SER A 139 7.78 -8.59 19.59
N GLU A 140 7.66 -8.65 18.25
CA GLU A 140 6.73 -7.82 17.48
C GLU A 140 5.27 -8.07 17.90
N ARG A 141 4.87 -9.32 18.08
CA ARG A 141 3.53 -9.67 18.57
C ARG A 141 3.23 -9.12 19.96
N LEU A 142 4.21 -9.16 20.87
CA LEU A 142 4.05 -8.59 22.21
C LEU A 142 3.94 -7.07 22.17
N GLN A 143 4.74 -6.39 21.34
CA GLN A 143 4.64 -4.94 21.14
C GLN A 143 3.27 -4.52 20.58
N LEU A 144 2.75 -5.26 19.60
CA LEU A 144 1.42 -5.02 19.03
C LEU A 144 0.32 -5.16 20.10
N LYS A 145 0.34 -6.24 20.88
CA LYS A 145 -0.66 -6.48 21.93
C LYS A 145 -0.67 -5.41 23.03
N CYS A 146 0.48 -4.83 23.32
CA CYS A 146 0.58 -3.78 24.33
C CYS A 146 0.22 -2.39 23.80
N SER A 147 0.17 -2.19 22.50
CA SER A 147 0.08 -0.86 21.90
C SER A 147 -1.30 -0.54 21.31
N VAL A 148 -2.02 -1.52 20.77
CA VAL A 148 -3.26 -1.29 20.01
C VAL A 148 -4.19 -2.50 20.14
N GLU A 149 -5.51 -2.27 20.14
CA GLU A 149 -6.51 -3.34 20.13
C GLU A 149 -6.38 -4.24 18.90
N ASP A 150 -6.51 -5.55 19.07
CA ASP A 150 -6.45 -6.57 17.99
C ASP A 150 -7.38 -6.25 16.79
N THR A 151 -8.51 -5.57 17.08
CA THR A 151 -9.49 -5.17 16.05
C THR A 151 -8.98 -4.11 15.11
N ILE A 152 -8.11 -3.20 15.56
CA ILE A 152 -7.50 -2.16 14.75
C ILE A 152 -6.33 -2.73 13.95
N ILE A 153 -5.46 -3.53 14.61
CA ILE A 153 -4.31 -4.17 13.97
C ILE A 153 -4.72 -4.91 12.69
N LYS A 154 -5.84 -5.67 12.74
CA LYS A 154 -6.36 -6.40 11.58
C LYS A 154 -6.84 -5.53 10.42
N LYS A 155 -7.05 -4.25 10.64
CA LYS A 155 -7.54 -3.29 9.65
C LYS A 155 -6.44 -2.42 9.06
N LEU A 156 -5.26 -2.39 9.68
CA LEU A 156 -4.11 -1.63 9.19
C LEU A 156 -3.50 -2.30 7.96
N SER A 157 -3.02 -1.47 7.04
CA SER A 157 -2.20 -1.94 5.90
C SER A 157 -0.83 -2.44 6.36
N GLY A 158 -0.13 -3.19 5.52
CA GLY A 158 1.25 -3.62 5.81
C GLY A 158 2.21 -2.46 6.07
N ARG A 159 2.01 -1.32 5.39
CA ARG A 159 2.81 -0.09 5.61
C ARG A 159 2.51 0.54 6.96
N ALA A 160 1.24 0.64 7.34
CA ALA A 160 0.84 1.15 8.65
C ALA A 160 1.33 0.24 9.79
N LEU A 161 1.25 -1.08 9.62
CA LEU A 161 1.82 -2.06 10.56
C LEU A 161 3.33 -1.91 10.71
N PHE A 162 4.06 -1.70 9.61
CA PHE A 162 5.50 -1.45 9.66
C PHE A 162 5.84 -0.22 10.49
N LEU A 163 5.13 0.89 10.30
CA LEU A 163 5.33 2.12 11.09
C LEU A 163 5.04 1.90 12.57
N LEU A 164 3.99 1.17 12.89
CA LEU A 164 3.59 0.85 14.26
C LEU A 164 4.63 -0.03 14.97
N LEU A 165 5.25 -0.98 14.26
CA LEU A 165 6.24 -1.91 14.77
C LEU A 165 7.63 -1.28 14.91
N LYS A 166 8.12 -0.64 13.86
CA LYS A 166 9.49 -0.10 13.82
C LYS A 166 9.64 1.25 14.52
N ARG A 167 8.54 1.99 14.69
CA ARG A 167 8.50 3.30 15.37
C ARG A 167 9.64 4.24 14.96
N PRO A 168 9.81 4.53 13.66
CA PRO A 168 10.81 5.49 13.21
C PRO A 168 10.49 6.88 13.75
N ASP A 169 11.41 7.82 13.62
CA ASP A 169 11.18 9.20 14.03
C ASP A 169 9.86 9.74 13.45
N SER A 170 9.09 10.45 14.29
CA SER A 170 7.74 10.96 13.99
C SER A 170 6.73 9.84 13.61
N PHE A 171 6.89 8.61 14.13
CA PHE A 171 6.08 7.47 13.70
C PHE A 171 4.58 7.67 13.89
N GLU A 172 4.13 8.35 14.93
CA GLU A 172 2.71 8.57 15.22
C GLU A 172 2.03 9.42 14.12
N MET A 173 2.68 10.51 13.71
CA MET A 173 2.21 11.34 12.60
C MET A 173 2.27 10.58 11.27
N ARG A 174 3.38 9.89 11.00
CA ARG A 174 3.55 9.07 9.79
C ARG A 174 2.52 7.95 9.73
N LEU A 175 2.23 7.30 10.86
CA LEU A 175 1.19 6.27 10.97
C LEU A 175 -0.19 6.85 10.69
N PHE A 176 -0.51 8.02 11.26
CA PHE A 176 -1.78 8.69 11.01
C PHE A 176 -1.97 9.06 9.54
N LEU A 177 -0.96 9.66 8.91
CA LEU A 177 -1.00 10.00 7.48
C LEU A 177 -1.12 8.75 6.59
N GLN A 178 -0.45 7.64 6.95
CA GLN A 178 -0.59 6.39 6.25
C GLN A 178 -2.01 5.83 6.37
N MET A 179 -2.61 5.85 7.57
CA MET A 179 -3.99 5.44 7.75
C MET A 179 -4.98 6.28 6.94
N MET A 180 -4.75 7.60 6.84
CA MET A 180 -5.57 8.48 5.98
C MET A 180 -5.44 8.10 4.50
N SER A 181 -4.22 7.86 4.03
CA SER A 181 -3.95 7.43 2.65
C SER A 181 -4.62 6.09 2.33
N ASP A 182 -4.51 5.12 3.25
CA ASP A 182 -5.14 3.80 3.12
C ASP A 182 -6.68 3.90 3.04
N GLU A 183 -7.29 4.77 3.84
CA GLU A 183 -8.74 4.99 3.82
C GLU A 183 -9.20 5.65 2.51
N ILE A 184 -8.45 6.60 1.94
CA ILE A 184 -8.74 7.17 0.61
C ILE A 184 -8.64 6.09 -0.47
N GLU A 185 -7.60 5.26 -0.45
CA GLU A 185 -7.38 4.21 -1.46
C GLU A 185 -8.53 3.20 -1.52
N ARG A 186 -9.22 2.93 -0.40
CA ARG A 186 -10.44 2.09 -0.36
C ARG A 186 -11.53 2.58 -1.29
N TYR A 187 -11.58 3.86 -1.61
CA TYR A 187 -12.60 4.48 -2.46
C TYR A 187 -12.12 4.76 -3.88
N SER A 188 -11.01 4.13 -4.31
CA SER A 188 -10.42 4.30 -5.64
C SER A 188 -11.40 3.98 -6.78
N PHE A 189 -12.30 3.00 -6.60
CA PHE A 189 -13.33 2.71 -7.60
C PHE A 189 -14.35 3.85 -7.73
N ALA A 190 -14.84 4.40 -6.62
CA ALA A 190 -15.77 5.53 -6.65
C ALA A 190 -15.11 6.78 -7.29
N LYS A 191 -13.81 6.99 -7.05
CA LYS A 191 -13.02 8.01 -7.74
C LYS A 191 -12.96 7.78 -9.24
N ASN A 192 -12.69 6.55 -9.66
CA ASN A 192 -12.64 6.19 -11.08
C ASN A 192 -14.00 6.39 -11.74
N ASP A 193 -15.09 6.01 -11.08
CA ASP A 193 -16.45 6.25 -11.57
C ASP A 193 -16.72 7.75 -11.77
N CYS A 194 -16.26 8.59 -10.83
CA CYS A 194 -16.31 10.04 -10.97
C CYS A 194 -15.49 10.56 -12.14
N ASN A 195 -14.25 10.10 -12.30
CA ASN A 195 -13.31 10.59 -13.31
C ASN A 195 -13.73 10.19 -14.73
N TYR A 196 -14.20 8.96 -14.90
CA TYR A 196 -14.60 8.41 -16.21
C TYR A 196 -16.09 8.56 -16.49
N SER A 197 -16.86 9.17 -15.58
CA SER A 197 -18.32 9.32 -15.71
C SER A 197 -19.04 7.99 -15.91
N ILE A 198 -18.60 6.94 -15.22
CA ILE A 198 -19.20 5.61 -15.26
C ILE A 198 -20.24 5.53 -14.13
N PHE A 199 -21.50 5.83 -14.45
CA PHE A 199 -22.58 5.87 -13.48
C PHE A 199 -23.55 4.72 -13.70
N ILE A 200 -23.60 3.76 -12.77
CA ILE A 200 -24.52 2.61 -12.81
C ILE A 200 -25.93 3.04 -12.41
N ARG A 201 -26.08 4.07 -11.58
CA ARG A 201 -27.38 4.59 -11.14
C ARG A 201 -27.89 5.63 -12.12
N LYS A 202 -29.19 5.53 -12.48
CA LYS A 202 -29.91 6.62 -13.11
C LYS A 202 -30.35 7.57 -12.01
N GLY A 203 -29.92 8.82 -12.09
CA GLY A 203 -30.40 9.87 -11.21
C GLY A 203 -31.86 10.24 -11.48
N ASP A 204 -32.45 10.94 -10.56
CA ASP A 204 -33.80 11.45 -10.67
C ASP A 204 -33.90 12.49 -11.81
N PHE A 205 -35.14 12.75 -12.26
CA PHE A 205 -35.44 13.83 -13.19
C PHE A 205 -36.28 14.89 -12.49
N ILE A 206 -35.79 16.12 -12.45
CA ILE A 206 -36.47 17.28 -11.89
C ILE A 206 -36.80 18.24 -13.02
N ASP A 207 -38.05 18.24 -13.45
CA ASP A 207 -38.56 19.04 -14.59
C ASP A 207 -39.07 20.43 -14.18
N ASP A 208 -39.43 20.60 -12.91
CA ASP A 208 -39.93 21.86 -12.36
C ASP A 208 -38.76 22.76 -11.93
N ILE A 209 -38.72 23.99 -12.47
CA ILE A 209 -37.61 24.91 -12.22
C ILE A 209 -37.47 25.32 -10.74
N GLN A 210 -38.59 25.49 -10.04
CA GLN A 210 -38.58 25.88 -8.63
C GLN A 210 -38.03 24.75 -7.77
N LYS A 211 -38.39 23.50 -8.08
CA LYS A 211 -37.85 22.31 -7.43
C LYS A 211 -36.36 22.14 -7.75
N CYS A 212 -35.93 22.38 -9.01
CA CYS A 212 -34.52 22.37 -9.41
C CYS A 212 -33.70 23.36 -8.57
N LEU A 213 -34.10 24.62 -8.54
CA LEU A 213 -33.37 25.67 -7.81
C LEU A 213 -33.31 25.38 -6.29
N SER A 214 -34.40 24.83 -5.72
CA SER A 214 -34.44 24.43 -4.31
C SER A 214 -33.49 23.26 -4.04
N TRP A 215 -33.46 22.26 -4.92
CA TRP A 215 -32.57 21.09 -4.82
C TRP A 215 -31.11 21.51 -4.93
N GLN A 216 -30.75 22.34 -5.91
CA GLN A 216 -29.40 22.84 -6.13
C GLN A 216 -28.92 23.71 -4.95
N SER A 217 -29.79 24.53 -4.36
CA SER A 217 -29.47 25.30 -3.16
C SER A 217 -29.18 24.41 -1.96
N ARG A 218 -29.97 23.34 -1.76
CA ARG A 218 -29.73 22.34 -0.72
C ARG A 218 -28.39 21.64 -0.95
N LYS A 219 -28.09 21.25 -2.18
CA LYS A 219 -26.80 20.63 -2.55
C LYS A 219 -25.61 21.52 -2.21
N LEU A 220 -25.70 22.83 -2.44
CA LEU A 220 -24.67 23.78 -2.04
C LEU A 220 -24.48 23.78 -0.49
N SER A 221 -25.57 23.81 0.27
CA SER A 221 -25.50 23.75 1.75
C SER A 221 -24.86 22.45 2.24
N GLU A 222 -25.14 21.30 1.61
CA GLU A 222 -24.53 20.00 1.95
C GLU A 222 -23.01 20.06 1.83
N ILE A 223 -22.47 20.67 0.75
CA ILE A 223 -21.03 20.82 0.55
C ILE A 223 -20.40 21.77 1.56
N GLN A 224 -21.03 22.89 1.84
CA GLN A 224 -20.54 23.85 2.85
C GLN A 224 -20.45 23.18 4.23
N SER A 225 -21.47 22.43 4.63
CA SER A 225 -21.47 21.67 5.87
C SER A 225 -20.37 20.60 5.90
N SER A 226 -20.04 20.00 4.77
CA SER A 226 -18.96 19.01 4.68
C SER A 226 -17.58 19.63 4.92
N VAL A 227 -17.33 20.85 4.43
CA VAL A 227 -16.10 21.60 4.71
C VAL A 227 -16.00 21.98 6.19
N GLU A 228 -17.11 22.39 6.82
CA GLU A 228 -17.13 22.65 8.26
C GLU A 228 -16.85 21.40 9.09
N MET A 229 -17.34 20.23 8.64
CA MET A 229 -17.11 18.95 9.31
C MET A 229 -15.63 18.55 9.25
N LEU A 230 -14.91 18.86 8.17
CA LEU A 230 -13.45 18.68 8.08
C LEU A 230 -12.71 19.45 9.17
N ASN A 231 -13.06 20.71 9.39
CA ASN A 231 -12.43 21.51 10.44
C ASN A 231 -12.64 20.92 11.85
N LYS A 232 -13.84 20.40 12.12
CA LYS A 232 -14.12 19.68 13.38
C LYS A 232 -13.31 18.40 13.50
N LEU A 233 -13.11 17.69 12.41
CA LEU A 233 -12.33 16.45 12.39
C LEU A 233 -10.86 16.73 12.74
N PHE A 234 -10.27 17.80 12.23
CA PHE A 234 -8.89 18.18 12.58
C PHE A 234 -8.74 18.66 14.02
N SER A 235 -9.72 19.36 14.58
CA SER A 235 -9.73 19.66 16.02
C SER A 235 -9.80 18.37 16.88
N THR A 236 -10.50 17.34 16.39
CA THR A 236 -10.56 16.02 17.05
C THR A 236 -9.21 15.27 16.93
N PHE A 237 -8.49 15.44 15.82
CA PHE A 237 -7.14 14.91 15.65
C PHE A 237 -6.19 15.45 16.73
N GLU A 238 -6.18 16.78 16.96
CA GLU A 238 -5.31 17.41 17.96
C GLU A 238 -5.51 16.79 19.36
N PHE A 239 -6.77 16.47 19.71
CA PHE A 239 -7.10 15.82 20.98
C PHE A 239 -6.47 14.42 21.12
N TYR A 240 -6.50 13.59 20.04
CA TYR A 240 -5.97 12.24 20.06
C TYR A 240 -4.45 12.18 19.81
N TYR A 241 -3.90 13.15 19.09
CA TYR A 241 -2.45 13.25 18.89
C TYR A 241 -1.73 13.60 20.19
N GLY A 242 -2.35 14.42 21.04
CA GLY A 242 -1.85 14.77 22.36
C GLY A 242 -0.77 15.84 22.35
N ALA A 243 -0.27 16.16 23.56
CA ALA A 243 0.80 17.12 23.75
C ALA A 243 2.18 16.48 23.55
N GLU A 244 3.20 17.30 23.34
CA GLU A 244 4.60 16.87 23.19
C GLU A 244 5.04 15.99 24.36
N GLY A 245 5.65 14.84 24.06
CA GLY A 245 6.11 13.88 25.05
C GLY A 245 5.05 12.92 25.62
N VAL A 246 3.79 13.07 25.19
CA VAL A 246 2.71 12.14 25.56
C VAL A 246 2.41 11.24 24.37
N PRO A 247 2.38 9.90 24.55
CA PRO A 247 2.02 8.99 23.46
C PRO A 247 0.61 9.27 22.93
N SER A 248 0.47 9.28 21.60
CA SER A 248 -0.82 9.49 20.93
C SER A 248 -1.80 8.32 21.17
N ASP A 249 -3.09 8.62 21.21
CA ASP A 249 -4.14 7.61 21.19
C ASP A 249 -4.33 7.07 19.75
N ILE A 250 -3.65 5.96 19.44
CA ILE A 250 -3.70 5.32 18.12
C ILE A 250 -5.12 4.94 17.70
N LYS A 251 -5.98 4.55 18.65
CA LYS A 251 -7.38 4.23 18.38
C LYS A 251 -8.18 5.48 17.96
N GLY A 252 -7.95 6.58 18.64
CA GLY A 252 -8.54 7.86 18.28
C GLY A 252 -8.03 8.37 16.94
N LEU A 253 -6.72 8.26 16.67
CA LEU A 253 -6.14 8.61 15.37
C LEU A 253 -6.73 7.75 14.23
N TYR A 254 -6.90 6.44 14.46
CA TYR A 254 -7.56 5.56 13.48
C TYR A 254 -9.01 5.98 13.22
N TYR A 255 -9.75 6.33 14.27
CA TYR A 255 -11.12 6.86 14.11
C TYR A 255 -11.15 8.10 13.22
N VAL A 256 -10.23 9.05 13.44
CA VAL A 256 -10.14 10.28 12.62
C VAL A 256 -9.81 9.93 11.17
N ALA A 257 -8.86 9.02 10.92
CA ALA A 257 -8.49 8.59 9.57
C ALA A 257 -9.67 7.94 8.83
N VAL A 258 -10.45 7.07 9.50
CA VAL A 258 -11.66 6.47 8.92
C VAL A 258 -12.69 7.53 8.56
N ARG A 259 -12.95 8.49 9.46
CA ARG A 259 -13.89 9.59 9.18
C ARG A 259 -13.44 10.50 8.06
N TYR A 260 -12.13 10.68 7.90
CA TYR A 260 -11.54 11.40 6.77
C TYR A 260 -11.85 10.68 5.44
N GLY A 261 -11.63 9.38 5.37
CA GLY A 261 -11.95 8.57 4.19
C GLY A 261 -13.46 8.53 3.89
N GLU A 262 -14.32 8.42 4.93
CA GLU A 262 -15.77 8.46 4.76
C GLU A 262 -16.25 9.81 4.19
N LEU A 263 -15.66 10.91 4.64
CA LEU A 263 -15.99 12.24 4.14
C LEU A 263 -15.54 12.42 2.68
N TYR A 264 -14.35 11.92 2.34
CA TYR A 264 -13.88 11.85 0.97
C TYR A 264 -14.84 11.06 0.07
N ASN A 265 -15.28 9.89 0.49
CA ASN A 265 -16.27 9.08 -0.22
C ASN A 265 -17.61 9.79 -0.35
N TYR A 266 -18.05 10.50 0.70
CA TYR A 266 -19.27 11.30 0.66
C TYR A 266 -19.18 12.36 -0.46
N LEU A 267 -18.06 13.07 -0.59
CA LEU A 267 -17.87 14.08 -1.62
C LEU A 267 -17.89 13.48 -3.03
N LEU A 268 -17.27 12.32 -3.23
CA LEU A 268 -17.33 11.59 -4.52
C LEU A 268 -18.76 11.21 -4.87
N ASN A 269 -19.49 10.60 -3.94
CA ASN A 269 -20.89 10.22 -4.15
C ASN A 269 -21.80 11.42 -4.38
N TRP A 270 -21.51 12.54 -3.73
CA TRP A 270 -22.20 13.79 -3.96
C TRP A 270 -22.02 14.31 -5.40
N VAL A 271 -20.78 14.25 -5.93
CA VAL A 271 -20.52 14.60 -7.35
C VAL A 271 -21.28 13.67 -8.29
N ILE A 272 -21.26 12.37 -8.01
CA ILE A 272 -21.99 11.37 -8.80
C ILE A 272 -23.51 11.68 -8.78
N ASP A 273 -24.07 11.98 -7.61
CA ASP A 273 -25.48 12.32 -7.46
C ASP A 273 -25.87 13.55 -8.28
N VAL A 274 -25.07 14.62 -8.22
CA VAL A 274 -25.30 15.84 -9.02
C VAL A 274 -25.19 15.57 -10.51
N ARG A 275 -24.19 14.83 -10.95
CA ARG A 275 -23.98 14.54 -12.39
C ARG A 275 -25.02 13.59 -12.97
N THR A 276 -25.57 12.68 -12.16
CA THR A 276 -26.60 11.73 -12.61
C THR A 276 -28.00 12.31 -12.56
N THR A 277 -28.26 13.30 -11.70
CA THR A 277 -29.57 13.97 -11.61
C THR A 277 -29.81 14.84 -12.82
N ARG A 278 -30.87 14.52 -13.58
CA ARG A 278 -31.30 15.30 -14.74
C ARG A 278 -32.20 16.44 -14.29
N VAL A 279 -31.89 17.63 -14.76
CA VAL A 279 -32.62 18.85 -14.41
C VAL A 279 -33.26 19.45 -15.67
N CYS A 280 -34.24 20.36 -15.50
CA CYS A 280 -34.82 21.11 -16.62
C CYS A 280 -33.74 21.89 -17.40
N LYS A 281 -34.00 22.23 -18.64
CA LYS A 281 -33.00 22.85 -19.56
C LYS A 281 -32.41 24.13 -18.98
N GLU A 282 -33.25 24.94 -18.36
CA GLU A 282 -32.90 26.24 -17.78
C GLU A 282 -31.88 26.11 -16.62
N CYS A 283 -31.89 24.96 -15.91
CA CYS A 283 -31.01 24.68 -14.76
C CYS A 283 -29.76 23.84 -15.14
N GLN A 284 -29.56 23.42 -16.38
CA GLN A 284 -28.44 22.55 -16.77
C GLN A 284 -27.08 23.20 -16.52
N GLN A 285 -26.91 24.46 -16.97
CA GLN A 285 -25.65 25.19 -16.76
C GLN A 285 -25.32 25.32 -15.25
N LEU A 286 -26.34 25.64 -14.42
CA LEU A 286 -26.18 25.73 -12.98
C LEU A 286 -25.77 24.37 -12.36
N ASN A 287 -26.32 23.26 -12.88
CA ASN A 287 -25.98 21.91 -12.44
C ASN A 287 -24.54 21.53 -12.78
N GLU A 288 -24.04 21.94 -13.95
CA GLU A 288 -22.65 21.74 -14.36
C GLU A 288 -21.66 22.50 -13.47
N ILE A 289 -21.98 23.74 -13.12
CA ILE A 289 -21.18 24.56 -12.18
C ILE A 289 -21.21 23.91 -10.80
N LEU A 290 -22.40 23.48 -10.33
CA LEU A 290 -22.56 22.82 -9.05
C LEU A 290 -21.66 21.58 -8.92
N ALA A 291 -21.62 20.74 -9.95
CA ALA A 291 -20.81 19.51 -9.97
C ALA A 291 -19.29 19.75 -9.88
N GLN A 292 -18.82 20.97 -10.12
CA GLN A 292 -17.40 21.34 -10.05
C GLN A 292 -16.99 21.81 -8.66
N LEU A 293 -17.92 22.28 -7.82
CA LEU A 293 -17.62 22.88 -6.52
C LEU A 293 -16.75 22.01 -5.59
N PRO A 294 -16.98 20.69 -5.42
CA PRO A 294 -16.19 19.88 -4.51
C PRO A 294 -14.88 19.35 -5.09
N ILE A 295 -14.62 19.53 -6.38
CA ILE A 295 -13.45 18.90 -7.06
C ILE A 295 -12.14 19.35 -6.43
N LYS A 296 -12.00 20.65 -6.14
CA LYS A 296 -10.81 21.18 -5.47
C LYS A 296 -10.61 20.56 -4.08
N VAL A 297 -11.69 20.43 -3.30
CA VAL A 297 -11.66 19.81 -1.97
C VAL A 297 -11.26 18.34 -2.07
N ILE A 298 -11.85 17.59 -3.01
CA ILE A 298 -11.52 16.19 -3.25
C ILE A 298 -10.03 16.02 -3.57
N THR A 299 -9.48 16.84 -4.47
CA THR A 299 -8.06 16.81 -4.83
C THR A 299 -7.17 17.13 -3.63
N GLN A 300 -7.52 18.15 -2.84
CA GLN A 300 -6.77 18.52 -1.64
C GLN A 300 -6.76 17.40 -0.61
N LEU A 301 -7.88 16.69 -0.41
CA LEU A 301 -7.94 15.55 0.50
C LEU A 301 -7.08 14.38 0.00
N GLU A 302 -7.02 14.13 -1.30
CA GLU A 302 -6.18 13.06 -1.86
C GLU A 302 -4.68 13.33 -1.70
N GLU A 303 -4.28 14.54 -1.96
CA GLU A 303 -2.87 14.93 -1.99
C GLU A 303 -2.29 15.11 -0.58
N TYR A 304 -3.11 15.56 0.38
CA TYR A 304 -2.65 15.96 1.71
C TYR A 304 -1.84 14.88 2.46
N PRO A 305 -2.27 13.61 2.58
CA PRO A 305 -1.50 12.62 3.34
C PRO A 305 -0.11 12.37 2.75
N ASN A 306 -0.02 12.26 1.42
CA ASN A 306 1.24 11.99 0.74
C ASN A 306 2.16 13.22 0.70
N ALA A 307 1.61 14.41 0.51
CA ALA A 307 2.38 15.66 0.56
C ALA A 307 2.95 15.90 1.97
N SER A 308 2.12 15.69 3.00
CA SER A 308 2.54 15.81 4.40
C SER A 308 3.61 14.77 4.76
N MET A 309 3.49 13.52 4.28
CA MET A 309 4.50 12.48 4.49
C MET A 309 5.85 12.90 3.90
N LYS A 310 5.87 13.40 2.67
CA LYS A 310 7.10 13.91 2.02
C LYS A 310 7.72 15.09 2.79
N THR A 311 6.89 15.99 3.32
CA THR A 311 7.36 17.11 4.13
C THR A 311 8.06 16.63 5.41
N ILE A 312 7.50 15.62 6.09
CA ILE A 312 8.15 15.02 7.27
C ILE A 312 9.48 14.37 6.87
N GLU A 313 9.49 13.54 5.81
CA GLU A 313 10.71 12.85 5.35
C GLU A 313 11.80 13.86 5.00
N GLN A 314 11.49 14.91 4.26
CA GLN A 314 12.44 15.98 3.92
C GLN A 314 12.96 16.70 5.18
N SER A 315 12.09 16.97 6.15
CA SER A 315 12.49 17.61 7.40
C SER A 315 13.43 16.73 8.22
N LEU A 316 13.22 15.43 8.25
CA LEU A 316 14.11 14.47 8.91
C LEU A 316 15.48 14.40 8.21
N GLU A 317 15.52 14.42 6.88
CA GLU A 317 16.76 14.50 6.11
C GLU A 317 17.51 15.82 6.35
N ASP A 318 16.80 16.94 6.44
CA ASP A 318 17.39 18.24 6.72
C ASP A 318 17.97 18.34 8.14
N VAL A 319 17.32 17.68 9.12
CA VAL A 319 17.90 17.51 10.48
C VAL A 319 19.14 16.61 10.42
N ALA A 320 19.09 15.48 9.72
CA ALA A 320 20.22 14.55 9.61
C ALA A 320 21.43 15.20 8.89
N SER A 321 21.18 16.10 7.94
CA SER A 321 22.23 16.85 7.21
C SER A 321 22.69 18.13 7.92
N GLY A 322 22.11 18.48 9.08
CA GLY A 322 22.45 19.68 9.86
C GLY A 322 21.90 20.99 9.29
N LYS A 323 20.97 20.94 8.34
CA LYS A 323 20.28 22.13 7.81
C LYS A 323 19.19 22.66 8.73
N LEU A 324 18.58 21.75 9.52
CA LEU A 324 17.59 22.05 10.54
C LEU A 324 18.11 21.59 11.92
N GLU A 325 17.77 22.33 12.96
CA GLU A 325 18.05 21.93 14.33
C GLU A 325 17.13 20.80 14.77
N LYS A 326 17.66 19.88 15.59
CA LYS A 326 16.86 18.81 16.20
C LYS A 326 15.81 19.43 17.14
N GLY A 327 14.54 19.09 16.93
CA GLY A 327 13.41 19.69 17.66
C GLY A 327 12.72 20.86 16.92
N SER A 328 13.10 21.15 15.68
CA SER A 328 12.36 22.10 14.84
C SER A 328 10.92 21.66 14.63
N VAL A 329 9.98 22.61 14.71
CA VAL A 329 8.55 22.36 14.50
C VAL A 329 8.24 22.35 13.01
N VAL A 330 7.60 21.27 12.54
CA VAL A 330 7.10 21.14 11.17
C VAL A 330 5.58 21.35 11.19
N SER A 331 5.12 22.39 10.50
CA SER A 331 3.67 22.63 10.37
C SER A 331 3.12 21.92 9.16
N LEU A 332 2.15 21.04 9.37
CA LEU A 332 1.38 20.37 8.32
C LEU A 332 0.01 21.04 8.23
N VAL A 333 -0.21 21.81 7.18
CA VAL A 333 -1.45 22.59 7.04
C VAL A 333 -2.28 22.03 5.90
N LEU A 334 -3.53 21.67 6.20
CA LEU A 334 -4.52 21.36 5.18
C LEU A 334 -5.41 22.59 4.97
N HIS A 335 -5.26 23.23 3.83
CA HIS A 335 -6.16 24.28 3.40
C HIS A 335 -7.30 23.67 2.61
N VAL A 336 -8.49 23.59 3.22
CA VAL A 336 -9.69 23.11 2.55
C VAL A 336 -10.64 24.28 2.32
N GLY A 337 -10.99 24.48 1.07
CA GLY A 337 -11.95 25.51 0.68
C GLY A 337 -12.53 25.24 -0.71
N LEU A 338 -13.77 25.64 -0.87
CA LEU A 338 -14.40 25.66 -2.19
C LEU A 338 -13.65 26.64 -3.10
N ASP A 339 -13.72 26.40 -4.39
CA ASP A 339 -13.19 27.36 -5.37
C ASP A 339 -14.08 28.62 -5.39
N GLU A 340 -13.49 29.77 -5.02
CA GLU A 340 -14.22 31.02 -4.87
C GLU A 340 -14.84 31.53 -6.20
N GLU A 341 -14.14 31.30 -7.33
CA GLU A 341 -14.64 31.71 -8.64
C GLU A 341 -15.84 30.84 -9.05
N ILE A 342 -15.76 29.53 -8.85
CA ILE A 342 -16.85 28.59 -9.14
C ILE A 342 -18.04 28.88 -8.23
N GLN A 343 -17.78 29.10 -6.92
CA GLN A 343 -18.83 29.44 -5.95
C GLN A 343 -19.55 30.76 -6.31
N SER A 344 -18.78 31.80 -6.66
CA SER A 344 -19.33 33.09 -7.10
C SER A 344 -20.12 32.94 -8.41
N GLY A 345 -19.61 32.16 -9.37
CA GLY A 345 -20.30 31.82 -10.61
C GLY A 345 -21.66 31.13 -10.34
N PHE A 346 -21.68 30.16 -9.43
CA PHE A 346 -22.91 29.47 -9.02
C PHE A 346 -23.92 30.45 -8.39
N LEU A 347 -23.48 31.30 -7.46
CA LEU A 347 -24.36 32.27 -6.79
C LEU A 347 -24.92 33.31 -7.77
N ASN A 348 -24.14 33.77 -8.71
CA ASN A 348 -24.59 34.69 -9.74
C ASN A 348 -25.66 34.05 -10.64
N GLU A 349 -25.40 32.83 -11.10
CA GLU A 349 -26.31 32.15 -12.02
C GLU A 349 -27.63 31.75 -11.33
N ILE A 350 -27.60 31.28 -10.09
CA ILE A 350 -28.83 30.95 -9.35
C ILE A 350 -29.67 32.22 -9.09
N ASN A 351 -29.06 33.35 -8.81
CA ASN A 351 -29.75 34.61 -8.61
C ASN A 351 -30.37 35.11 -9.93
N ARG A 352 -29.67 34.98 -11.07
CA ARG A 352 -30.18 35.30 -12.41
C ARG A 352 -31.43 34.48 -12.73
N LEU A 353 -31.38 33.17 -12.49
CA LEU A 353 -32.52 32.28 -12.72
C LEU A 353 -33.71 32.59 -11.81
N ARG A 354 -33.44 32.89 -10.52
CA ARG A 354 -34.49 33.29 -9.58
C ARG A 354 -35.19 34.56 -9.98
N GLN A 355 -34.47 35.58 -10.42
CA GLN A 355 -35.07 36.84 -10.93
C GLN A 355 -35.87 36.58 -12.19
N GLN A 356 -35.35 35.79 -13.12
CA GLN A 356 -36.01 35.53 -14.42
C GLN A 356 -37.31 34.73 -14.29
N PHE A 357 -37.33 33.72 -13.43
CA PHE A 357 -38.44 32.74 -13.38
C PHE A 357 -39.31 32.80 -12.12
N LEU A 358 -38.81 33.37 -11.03
CA LEU A 358 -39.56 33.45 -9.76
C LEU A 358 -39.91 34.87 -9.35
N GLY A 359 -39.44 35.87 -10.07
CA GLY A 359 -39.79 37.29 -9.82
C GLY A 359 -39.30 37.80 -8.43
N LYS A 360 -38.24 37.17 -7.88
CA LYS A 360 -37.67 37.49 -6.57
C LYS A 360 -36.18 37.88 -6.70
#